data_f44fe65a84acd964cc1fd5c958ead696
#
_entry.id   f44fe65a84acd964cc1fd5c958ead696
#
_cell.length_a   1.000
_cell.length_b   1.000
_cell.length_c   1.000
_cell.angle_alpha   90.00
_cell.angle_beta   90.00
_cell.angle_gamma   90.00
#
_symmetry.space_group_name_H-M   'P 1'
#
loop_
_entity.id
_entity.type
_entity.pdbx_description
1 polymer ?
#
loop_
_entity_poly.entity_id
_entity_poly.type
_entity_poly.pdbx_seq_one_letter_code
_entity_poly.pdbx_strand_id
1 'polypeptide(L)'
;MWTKALLASALLGLGLSAQDTLRLNFPADSPVAVISSNWGESRAAARGGALVVDLRTTLKLKNTSRLRLRGISLQVAVQELAAGGKASVSVPSLDVYPGQEFPVKIDLRLLQPNASAGAAVVQVQLDGVLFEDLSFFGPNRLGSRRQLIAWELEARRDRHHLKQVLAKGGEDSLRQSMLEILAQDTARPKLDVRLARAPASFPNERQIEVAFMRQTDFPVEATGGVVMASGNELRIPSLSFENRDKREVRSVELGLIIRDAEGREFSAGSLPAPLSMKPNGTGTVQPTASLQLNRGQGLPLRIESISGFVQQVEFTNGDVWVPPTSFRHEARLLKLVPGSVEEQRLSDIYRRRGMAVLLEELNKQ
;
A
#
# COMPACT_ATOMS: atom_id res chain seq x y z
N MET A 1 42.63 46.24 57.23
CA MET A 1 41.56 46.31 56.17
C MET A 1 41.75 45.17 55.24
N TRP A 2 40.93 44.16 55.36
CA TRP A 2 41.04 42.94 54.55
C TRP A 2 39.79 42.89 53.65
N THR A 3 39.99 43.02 52.38
CA THR A 3 38.96 42.85 51.35
C THR A 3 38.95 41.40 50.86
N LYS A 4 37.88 40.67 51.13
CA LYS A 4 37.62 39.32 50.59
C LYS A 4 37.03 39.45 49.20
N ALA A 5 37.73 38.94 48.16
CA ALA A 5 37.20 38.75 46.83
C ALA A 5 36.45 37.43 46.80
N LEU A 6 35.17 37.47 46.50
CA LEU A 6 34.31 36.34 46.19
C LEU A 6 34.43 36.00 44.69
N LEU A 7 35.06 34.90 44.37
CA LEU A 7 35.00 34.28 43.01
C LEU A 7 33.70 33.51 42.89
N ALA A 8 32.77 34.02 42.08
CA ALA A 8 31.59 33.29 41.64
C ALA A 8 31.94 32.47 40.39
N SER A 9 32.12 31.16 40.57
CA SER A 9 32.26 30.21 39.46
C SER A 9 30.87 29.92 38.84
N ALA A 10 30.57 30.54 37.71
CA ALA A 10 29.41 30.20 36.88
C ALA A 10 29.71 28.89 36.14
N LEU A 11 29.19 27.77 36.61
CA LEU A 11 29.10 26.53 35.89
C LEU A 11 28.02 26.68 34.81
N LEU A 12 28.44 27.02 33.57
CA LEU A 12 27.63 26.85 32.39
C LEU A 12 27.50 25.36 32.09
N GLY A 13 26.42 24.78 32.60
CA GLY A 13 25.97 23.46 32.19
C GLY A 13 25.53 23.52 30.74
N LEU A 14 26.43 23.15 29.83
CA LEU A 14 26.06 22.80 28.44
C LEU A 14 25.20 21.54 28.49
N GLY A 15 23.90 21.71 28.60
CA GLY A 15 22.92 20.67 28.36
C GLY A 15 23.06 20.25 26.88
N LEU A 16 23.79 19.19 26.62
CA LEU A 16 23.73 18.48 25.34
C LEU A 16 22.32 17.95 25.22
N SER A 17 21.43 18.71 24.56
CA SER A 17 20.15 18.21 24.11
C SER A 17 20.46 17.12 23.09
N ALA A 18 20.13 15.89 23.44
CA ALA A 18 20.21 14.80 22.47
C ALA A 18 19.31 15.16 21.28
N GLN A 19 19.92 15.35 20.10
CA GLN A 19 19.19 15.71 18.89
C GLN A 19 18.54 14.48 18.29
N ASP A 20 17.28 14.63 17.88
CA ASP A 20 16.58 13.63 17.09
C ASP A 20 17.35 13.34 15.79
N THR A 21 17.53 12.07 15.47
CA THR A 21 18.41 11.64 14.38
C THR A 21 17.70 10.72 13.39
N LEU A 22 17.97 10.97 12.11
CA LEU A 22 17.58 10.08 11.01
C LEU A 22 18.80 9.27 10.56
N ARG A 23 18.73 7.94 10.72
CA ARG A 23 19.77 7.02 10.27
C ARG A 23 19.33 6.30 9.01
N LEU A 24 20.14 6.36 7.98
CA LEU A 24 19.88 5.70 6.71
C LEU A 24 20.76 4.47 6.58
N ASN A 25 20.14 3.33 6.34
CA ASN A 25 20.83 2.05 6.17
C ASN A 25 20.49 1.45 4.81
N PHE A 26 21.27 1.83 3.80
CA PHE A 26 21.16 1.31 2.44
C PHE A 26 22.36 0.38 2.19
N PRO A 27 22.16 -0.77 1.53
CA PRO A 27 23.28 -1.67 1.16
C PRO A 27 24.33 -0.95 0.33
N ALA A 28 25.58 -1.35 0.45
CA ALA A 28 26.69 -0.74 -0.30
C ALA A 28 26.57 -0.93 -1.82
N ASP A 29 25.93 -2.03 -2.25
CA ASP A 29 25.61 -2.37 -3.64
C ASP A 29 24.24 -1.85 -4.08
N SER A 30 23.62 -0.95 -3.30
CA SER A 30 22.30 -0.39 -3.59
C SER A 30 22.27 0.30 -4.95
N PRO A 31 21.21 0.05 -5.78
CA PRO A 31 20.99 0.75 -7.05
C PRO A 31 20.51 2.19 -6.87
N VAL A 32 20.33 2.62 -5.64
CA VAL A 32 19.99 4.00 -5.28
C VAL A 32 20.97 4.53 -4.24
N ALA A 33 21.48 5.74 -4.48
CA ALA A 33 22.32 6.46 -3.53
C ALA A 33 21.53 7.56 -2.83
N VAL A 34 21.82 7.80 -1.56
CA VAL A 34 21.29 8.92 -0.81
C VAL A 34 22.12 10.17 -1.12
N ILE A 35 21.49 11.22 -1.66
CA ILE A 35 22.12 12.50 -1.94
C ILE A 35 22.00 13.44 -0.74
N SER A 36 20.82 13.52 -0.16
CA SER A 36 20.60 14.28 1.06
C SER A 36 19.42 13.74 1.87
N SER A 37 19.51 13.94 3.17
CA SER A 37 18.45 13.65 4.13
C SER A 37 18.54 14.64 5.28
N ASN A 38 17.40 14.98 5.85
CA ASN A 38 17.33 15.80 7.06
C ASN A 38 16.13 15.35 7.90
N TRP A 39 16.05 15.87 9.14
CA TRP A 39 14.90 15.60 10.00
C TRP A 39 13.61 16.26 9.47
N GLY A 40 13.74 17.31 8.67
CA GLY A 40 12.61 18.04 8.06
C GLY A 40 11.72 18.72 9.13
N GLU A 41 10.41 18.62 8.92
CA GLU A 41 9.39 19.12 9.82
C GLU A 41 8.97 18.09 10.88
N SER A 42 9.78 17.06 11.09
CA SER A 42 9.49 15.96 11.98
C SER A 42 9.50 16.42 13.45
N ARG A 43 8.71 15.76 14.28
CA ARG A 43 8.60 16.04 15.72
C ARG A 43 8.57 14.75 16.51
N ALA A 44 9.26 14.73 17.64
CA ALA A 44 9.20 13.64 18.58
C ALA A 44 8.72 14.17 19.94
N ALA A 45 7.79 13.48 20.58
CA ALA A 45 7.27 13.85 21.88
C ALA A 45 6.90 12.62 22.71
N ALA A 46 7.25 12.64 23.99
CA ALA A 46 6.78 11.64 24.94
C ALA A 46 5.32 11.93 25.32
N ARG A 47 4.46 10.93 25.20
CA ARG A 47 3.03 11.03 25.58
C ARG A 47 2.57 9.74 26.24
N GLY A 48 2.09 9.82 27.49
CA GLY A 48 1.49 8.68 28.18
C GLY A 48 2.39 7.46 28.32
N GLY A 49 3.69 7.63 28.53
CA GLY A 49 4.66 6.53 28.62
C GLY A 49 5.10 5.96 27.26
N ALA A 50 4.73 6.60 26.15
CA ALA A 50 5.17 6.24 24.80
C ALA A 50 5.89 7.42 24.13
N LEU A 51 6.82 7.12 23.23
CA LEU A 51 7.40 8.08 22.30
C LEU A 51 6.57 8.11 21.02
N VAL A 52 6.02 9.27 20.70
CA VAL A 52 5.30 9.52 19.45
C VAL A 52 6.22 10.30 18.53
N VAL A 53 6.47 9.79 17.33
CA VAL A 53 7.27 10.45 16.30
C VAL A 53 6.38 10.74 15.09
N ASP A 54 6.11 12.01 14.83
CA ASP A 54 5.50 12.49 13.59
C ASP A 54 6.65 12.79 12.62
N LEU A 55 6.98 11.83 11.76
CA LEU A 55 8.09 11.92 10.81
C LEU A 55 7.61 12.55 9.50
N ARG A 56 8.07 13.75 9.20
CA ARG A 56 7.77 14.50 7.97
C ARG A 56 9.06 14.98 7.33
N THR A 57 9.58 14.17 6.43
CA THR A 57 10.86 14.46 5.77
C THR A 57 10.81 14.06 4.29
N THR A 58 11.82 14.52 3.56
CA THR A 58 12.02 14.13 2.17
C THR A 58 13.46 13.65 2.01
N LEU A 59 13.64 12.43 1.54
CA LEU A 59 14.92 11.92 1.11
C LEU A 59 15.15 12.29 -0.35
N LYS A 60 16.32 12.81 -0.68
CA LYS A 60 16.75 13.01 -2.05
C LYS A 60 17.65 11.84 -2.43
N LEU A 61 17.18 11.02 -3.35
CA LEU A 61 17.84 9.82 -3.82
C LEU A 61 18.29 9.98 -5.28
N LYS A 62 19.25 9.17 -5.71
CA LYS A 62 19.74 9.12 -7.09
C LYS A 62 19.72 7.68 -7.58
N ASN A 63 19.22 7.45 -8.79
CA ASN A 63 19.35 6.16 -9.47
C ASN A 63 20.80 5.96 -9.93
N THR A 64 21.51 5.01 -9.34
CA THR A 64 22.88 4.65 -9.69
C THR A 64 22.95 3.40 -10.57
N SER A 65 21.81 2.78 -10.87
CA SER A 65 21.74 1.61 -11.74
C SER A 65 21.74 1.99 -13.22
N ARG A 66 21.81 0.96 -14.08
CA ARG A 66 21.68 1.10 -15.54
C ARG A 66 20.23 1.00 -16.04
N LEU A 67 19.31 0.62 -15.17
CA LEU A 67 17.90 0.43 -15.47
C LEU A 67 17.07 1.58 -14.93
N ARG A 68 15.94 1.83 -15.55
CA ARG A 68 14.96 2.82 -15.11
C ARG A 68 14.21 2.29 -13.89
N LEU A 69 14.06 3.12 -12.85
CA LEU A 69 13.31 2.75 -11.65
C LEU A 69 11.81 2.97 -11.83
N ARG A 70 11.02 1.99 -11.39
CA ARG A 70 9.56 2.01 -11.40
C ARG A 70 8.95 2.07 -10.01
N GLY A 71 9.68 1.66 -8.99
CA GLY A 71 9.19 1.71 -7.61
C GLY A 71 10.30 1.57 -6.61
N ILE A 72 10.05 2.08 -5.40
CA ILE A 72 10.93 1.91 -4.25
C ILE A 72 10.10 1.62 -3.00
N SER A 73 10.61 0.78 -2.13
CA SER A 73 10.05 0.50 -0.81
C SER A 73 11.09 0.71 0.27
N LEU A 74 10.71 1.46 1.30
CA LEU A 74 11.53 1.75 2.46
C LEU A 74 10.85 1.22 3.72
N GLN A 75 11.62 0.60 4.60
CA GLN A 75 11.19 0.30 5.96
C GLN A 75 11.64 1.45 6.87
N VAL A 76 10.71 1.94 7.67
CA VAL A 76 10.96 3.01 8.66
C VAL A 76 10.68 2.47 10.05
N ALA A 77 11.62 2.59 10.97
CA ALA A 77 11.48 2.11 12.34
C ALA A 77 12.05 3.13 13.35
N VAL A 78 11.42 3.21 14.52
CA VAL A 78 11.95 3.95 15.67
C VAL A 78 12.64 2.95 16.59
N GLN A 79 13.96 2.99 16.65
CA GLN A 79 14.83 2.11 17.44
C GLN A 79 14.62 0.58 17.24
N GLU A 80 15.69 -0.20 17.28
CA GLU A 80 15.68 -1.63 16.94
C GLU A 80 15.09 -2.54 18.03
N LEU A 81 14.90 -2.10 19.26
CA LEU A 81 14.75 -2.94 20.44
C LEU A 81 13.31 -3.19 20.94
N ALA A 82 12.29 -2.57 20.38
CA ALA A 82 10.92 -2.77 20.82
C ALA A 82 10.00 -3.30 19.71
N ALA A 83 9.14 -4.25 20.05
CA ALA A 83 8.04 -4.68 19.19
C ALA A 83 7.07 -3.48 19.03
N GLY A 84 7.07 -2.85 17.87
CA GLY A 84 6.25 -1.67 17.57
C GLY A 84 7.05 -0.57 16.86
N GLY A 85 6.38 0.43 16.36
CA GLY A 85 7.02 1.59 15.73
C GLY A 85 7.66 1.32 14.35
N LYS A 86 7.23 0.28 13.64
CA LYS A 86 7.66 -0.02 12.26
C LYS A 86 6.57 0.39 11.28
N ALA A 87 6.98 1.03 10.20
CA ALA A 87 6.12 1.38 9.09
C ALA A 87 6.84 1.15 7.76
N SER A 88 6.09 1.18 6.66
CA SER A 88 6.65 1.13 5.32
C SER A 88 6.26 2.37 4.53
N VAL A 89 7.15 2.80 3.66
CA VAL A 89 6.88 3.79 2.62
C VAL A 89 7.18 3.16 1.29
N SER A 90 6.15 2.96 0.48
CA SER A 90 6.31 2.45 -0.88
C SER A 90 5.87 3.52 -1.88
N VAL A 91 6.71 3.82 -2.84
CA VAL A 91 6.45 4.79 -3.91
C VAL A 91 6.43 4.04 -5.23
N PRO A 92 5.24 3.73 -5.75
CA PRO A 92 5.08 3.13 -7.08
C PRO A 92 5.11 4.20 -8.18
N SER A 93 4.99 3.75 -9.41
CA SER A 93 4.85 4.59 -10.62
C SER A 93 5.97 5.64 -10.75
N LEU A 94 7.15 5.31 -10.27
CA LEU A 94 8.33 6.11 -10.50
C LEU A 94 8.73 6.06 -11.98
N ASP A 95 9.36 7.13 -12.42
CA ASP A 95 9.88 7.24 -13.76
C ASP A 95 11.27 7.89 -13.71
N VAL A 96 12.23 7.14 -13.14
CA VAL A 96 13.56 7.67 -12.81
C VAL A 96 14.61 6.99 -13.65
N TYR A 97 15.17 7.74 -14.60
CA TYR A 97 16.25 7.28 -15.47
C TYR A 97 17.58 7.10 -14.74
N PRO A 98 18.51 6.30 -15.30
CA PRO A 98 19.88 6.19 -14.79
C PRO A 98 20.52 7.57 -14.59
N GLY A 99 21.13 7.77 -13.43
CA GLY A 99 21.77 9.02 -13.04
C GLY A 99 20.84 10.12 -12.55
N GLN A 100 19.55 9.99 -12.69
CA GLN A 100 18.56 10.98 -12.27
C GLN A 100 18.34 10.99 -10.76
N GLU A 101 18.14 12.17 -10.19
CA GLU A 101 17.77 12.39 -8.80
C GLU A 101 16.26 12.50 -8.65
N PHE A 102 15.74 11.99 -7.53
CA PHE A 102 14.31 12.02 -7.22
C PHE A 102 14.03 12.13 -5.72
N PRO A 103 12.92 12.76 -5.33
CA PRO A 103 12.51 12.86 -3.93
C PRO A 103 11.65 11.65 -3.51
N VAL A 104 11.86 11.18 -2.29
CA VAL A 104 10.96 10.26 -1.58
C VAL A 104 10.46 10.95 -0.33
N LYS A 105 9.16 11.26 -0.29
CA LYS A 105 8.51 11.84 0.88
C LYS A 105 8.17 10.76 1.88
N ILE A 106 8.46 11.02 3.14
CA ILE A 106 8.08 10.21 4.28
C ILE A 106 7.17 11.07 5.16
N ASP A 107 5.92 10.66 5.33
CA ASP A 107 4.94 11.27 6.22
C ASP A 107 4.27 10.14 7.01
N LEU A 108 4.77 9.90 8.21
CA LEU A 108 4.39 8.76 9.04
C LEU A 108 4.28 9.19 10.51
N ARG A 109 3.34 8.56 11.20
CA ARG A 109 3.26 8.60 12.65
C ARG A 109 3.67 7.26 13.24
N LEU A 110 4.75 7.28 14.01
CA LEU A 110 5.30 6.10 14.67
C LEU A 110 5.04 6.21 16.19
N LEU A 111 4.71 5.08 16.79
CA LEU A 111 4.50 4.96 18.22
C LEU A 111 5.47 3.91 18.79
N GLN A 112 6.29 4.30 19.77
CA GLN A 112 7.13 3.39 20.51
C GLN A 112 6.63 3.31 21.95
N PRO A 113 5.99 2.22 22.39
CA PRO A 113 5.58 2.02 23.77
C PRO A 113 6.78 1.94 24.71
N ASN A 114 6.61 2.36 25.95
CA ASN A 114 7.61 2.23 27.02
C ASN A 114 8.98 2.88 26.72
N ALA A 115 9.02 3.91 25.88
CA ALA A 115 10.24 4.66 25.65
C ALA A 115 10.49 5.64 26.81
N SER A 116 11.67 5.58 27.41
CA SER A 116 12.17 6.63 28.27
C SER A 116 12.38 7.92 27.48
N ALA A 117 12.24 9.08 28.16
CA ALA A 117 12.51 10.37 27.54
C ALA A 117 13.95 10.41 27.01
N GLY A 118 14.10 10.55 25.71
CA GLY A 118 15.39 10.60 24.99
C GLY A 118 15.18 11.06 23.55
N ALA A 119 16.28 11.34 22.85
CA ALA A 119 16.22 11.69 21.44
C ALA A 119 15.68 10.53 20.61
N ALA A 120 14.77 10.84 19.69
CA ALA A 120 14.26 9.86 18.76
C ALA A 120 15.34 9.48 17.72
N VAL A 121 15.61 8.18 17.57
CA VAL A 121 16.44 7.66 16.50
C VAL A 121 15.55 6.90 15.52
N VAL A 122 15.30 7.50 14.35
CA VAL A 122 14.52 6.86 13.29
C VAL A 122 15.49 6.23 12.30
N GLN A 123 15.30 4.96 12.02
CA GLN A 123 16.06 4.22 11.01
C GLN A 123 15.23 4.07 9.75
N VAL A 124 15.81 4.39 8.60
CA VAL A 124 15.22 4.15 7.28
C VAL A 124 16.11 3.16 6.55
N GLN A 125 15.53 2.04 6.15
CA GLN A 125 16.23 0.95 5.45
C GLN A 125 15.59 0.74 4.09
N LEU A 126 16.41 0.44 3.09
CA LEU A 126 15.92 0.02 1.79
C LEU A 126 15.33 -1.39 1.89
N ASP A 127 14.04 -1.56 1.58
CA ASP A 127 13.40 -2.87 1.47
C ASP A 127 13.45 -3.40 0.03
N GLY A 128 13.27 -2.51 -0.95
CA GLY A 128 13.41 -2.91 -2.33
C GLY A 128 13.26 -1.81 -3.37
N VAL A 129 13.75 -2.10 -4.56
CA VAL A 129 13.65 -1.28 -5.76
C VAL A 129 13.14 -2.14 -6.90
N LEU A 130 12.13 -1.66 -7.61
CA LEU A 130 11.58 -2.27 -8.82
C LEU A 130 12.09 -1.52 -10.05
N PHE A 131 12.53 -2.28 -11.07
CA PHE A 131 12.98 -1.76 -12.34
C PHE A 131 11.94 -1.91 -13.45
N GLU A 132 12.21 -1.28 -14.59
CA GLU A 132 11.33 -1.31 -15.76
C GLU A 132 11.11 -2.70 -16.37
N ASP A 133 12.06 -3.60 -16.25
CA ASP A 133 11.97 -4.99 -16.67
C ASP A 133 11.29 -5.91 -15.66
N LEU A 134 10.72 -5.35 -14.57
CA LEU A 134 10.15 -6.03 -13.41
C LEU A 134 11.16 -6.80 -12.56
N SER A 135 12.45 -6.67 -12.81
CA SER A 135 13.47 -7.15 -11.88
C SER A 135 13.42 -6.37 -10.57
N PHE A 136 13.85 -6.99 -9.49
CA PHE A 136 13.75 -6.43 -8.15
C PHE A 136 15.08 -6.59 -7.40
N PHE A 137 15.51 -5.53 -6.75
CA PHE A 137 16.66 -5.52 -5.85
C PHE A 137 16.21 -5.23 -4.43
N GLY A 138 16.75 -5.95 -3.45
CA GLY A 138 16.58 -5.68 -2.04
C GLY A 138 16.15 -6.89 -1.22
N PRO A 139 16.14 -6.78 0.12
CA PRO A 139 15.87 -7.89 1.03
C PRO A 139 14.41 -8.35 1.04
N ASN A 140 13.47 -7.54 0.55
CA ASN A 140 12.04 -7.86 0.48
C ASN A 140 11.43 -8.31 1.82
N ARG A 141 11.88 -7.75 2.94
CA ARG A 141 11.41 -8.12 4.29
C ARG A 141 9.95 -7.77 4.55
N LEU A 142 9.45 -6.78 3.81
CA LEU A 142 8.06 -6.32 3.88
C LEU A 142 7.16 -7.02 2.84
N GLY A 143 7.69 -7.91 2.00
CA GLY A 143 6.96 -8.50 0.88
C GLY A 143 6.64 -7.48 -0.22
N SER A 144 7.39 -6.39 -0.30
CA SER A 144 7.13 -5.25 -1.18
C SER A 144 7.29 -5.59 -2.67
N ARG A 145 8.09 -6.61 -3.02
CA ARG A 145 8.28 -7.04 -4.42
C ARG A 145 6.96 -7.31 -5.12
N ARG A 146 6.13 -8.16 -4.54
CA ARG A 146 4.83 -8.52 -5.12
C ARG A 146 3.97 -7.29 -5.34
N GLN A 147 3.87 -6.43 -4.33
CA GLN A 147 3.04 -5.23 -4.37
C GLN A 147 3.53 -4.21 -5.41
N LEU A 148 4.84 -3.96 -5.49
CA LEU A 148 5.42 -3.05 -6.47
C LEU A 148 5.23 -3.57 -7.91
N ILE A 149 5.40 -4.90 -8.14
CA ILE A 149 5.14 -5.51 -9.44
C ILE A 149 3.66 -5.37 -9.82
N ALA A 150 2.73 -5.68 -8.90
CA ALA A 150 1.31 -5.54 -9.16
C ALA A 150 0.93 -4.11 -9.54
N TRP A 151 1.39 -3.12 -8.78
CA TRP A 151 1.16 -1.71 -9.07
C TRP A 151 1.75 -1.27 -10.42
N GLU A 152 2.94 -1.76 -10.79
CA GLU A 152 3.52 -1.44 -12.10
C GLU A 152 2.74 -2.10 -13.24
N LEU A 153 2.27 -3.35 -13.08
CA LEU A 153 1.42 -4.01 -14.08
C LEU A 153 0.08 -3.28 -14.24
N GLU A 154 -0.56 -2.90 -13.14
CA GLU A 154 -1.77 -2.07 -13.17
C GLU A 154 -1.51 -0.71 -13.84
N ALA A 155 -0.39 -0.08 -13.48
CA ALA A 155 -0.01 1.20 -14.07
C ALA A 155 0.20 1.09 -15.59
N ARG A 156 0.86 0.05 -16.09
CA ARG A 156 1.03 -0.20 -17.54
C ARG A 156 -0.32 -0.41 -18.22
N ARG A 157 -1.19 -1.22 -17.62
CA ARG A 157 -2.54 -1.46 -18.12
C ARG A 157 -3.33 -0.16 -18.26
N ASP A 158 -3.34 0.67 -17.20
CA ASP A 158 -4.16 1.87 -17.16
C ASP A 158 -3.61 2.96 -18.08
N ARG A 159 -2.28 3.14 -18.16
CA ARG A 159 -1.65 4.03 -19.15
C ARG A 159 -1.94 3.60 -20.57
N HIS A 160 -1.86 2.29 -20.84
CA HIS A 160 -2.18 1.76 -22.15
C HIS A 160 -3.63 2.05 -22.54
N HIS A 161 -4.57 1.84 -21.61
CA HIS A 161 -5.98 2.16 -21.81
C HIS A 161 -6.19 3.65 -22.12
N LEU A 162 -5.64 4.55 -21.33
CA LEU A 162 -5.79 6.00 -21.55
C LEU A 162 -5.14 6.46 -22.87
N LYS A 163 -3.99 5.89 -23.25
CA LYS A 163 -3.39 6.10 -24.58
C LYS A 163 -4.30 5.61 -25.72
N GLN A 164 -4.98 4.49 -25.56
CA GLN A 164 -5.96 4.01 -26.54
C GLN A 164 -7.17 4.95 -26.63
N VAL A 165 -7.69 5.47 -25.51
CA VAL A 165 -8.76 6.47 -25.49
C VAL A 165 -8.34 7.72 -26.26
N LEU A 166 -7.14 8.23 -25.97
CA LEU A 166 -6.55 9.39 -26.66
C LEU A 166 -6.40 9.13 -28.18
N ALA A 167 -5.85 7.98 -28.57
CA ALA A 167 -5.62 7.65 -29.96
C ALA A 167 -6.90 7.48 -30.78
N LYS A 168 -7.99 6.97 -30.17
CA LYS A 168 -9.26 6.73 -30.85
C LYS A 168 -10.16 7.96 -30.94
N GLY A 169 -10.16 8.79 -29.91
CA GLY A 169 -11.13 9.90 -29.80
C GLY A 169 -10.52 11.26 -29.44
N GLY A 170 -9.19 11.38 -29.46
CA GLY A 170 -8.50 12.64 -29.19
C GLY A 170 -8.60 13.11 -27.74
N GLU A 171 -8.21 14.38 -27.54
CA GLU A 171 -8.18 14.99 -26.21
C GLU A 171 -9.57 15.09 -25.56
N ASP A 172 -10.63 15.28 -26.33
CA ASP A 172 -11.98 15.39 -25.79
C ASP A 172 -12.47 14.09 -25.18
N SER A 173 -12.18 12.95 -25.83
CA SER A 173 -12.49 11.63 -25.27
C SER A 173 -11.66 11.32 -24.04
N LEU A 174 -10.38 11.69 -24.02
CA LEU A 174 -9.54 11.55 -22.82
C LEU A 174 -10.07 12.43 -21.68
N ARG A 175 -10.47 13.66 -21.97
CA ARG A 175 -11.09 14.58 -21.00
C ARG A 175 -12.35 13.99 -20.39
N GLN A 176 -13.23 13.47 -21.23
CA GLN A 176 -14.46 12.83 -20.78
C GLN A 176 -14.15 11.63 -19.87
N SER A 177 -13.21 10.77 -20.24
CA SER A 177 -12.77 9.64 -19.42
C SER A 177 -12.22 10.09 -18.06
N MET A 178 -11.39 11.13 -18.02
CA MET A 178 -10.85 11.67 -16.76
C MET A 178 -11.95 12.25 -15.86
N LEU A 179 -12.94 12.93 -16.42
CA LEU A 179 -14.08 13.45 -15.67
C LEU A 179 -14.95 12.33 -15.10
N GLU A 180 -15.16 11.25 -15.86
CA GLU A 180 -15.89 10.06 -15.40
C GLU A 180 -15.15 9.36 -14.24
N ILE A 181 -13.82 9.19 -14.32
CA ILE A 181 -13.01 8.64 -13.23
C ILE A 181 -13.16 9.49 -11.96
N LEU A 182 -13.05 10.82 -12.06
CA LEU A 182 -13.19 11.72 -10.92
C LEU A 182 -14.61 11.71 -10.32
N ALA A 183 -15.64 11.64 -11.17
CA ALA A 183 -17.03 11.54 -10.73
C ALA A 183 -17.28 10.22 -9.98
N GLN A 184 -16.78 9.10 -10.50
CA GLN A 184 -16.88 7.79 -9.86
C GLN A 184 -16.15 7.78 -8.51
N ASP A 185 -14.94 8.33 -8.42
CA ASP A 185 -14.18 8.38 -7.16
C ASP A 185 -14.91 9.19 -6.09
N THR A 186 -15.56 10.29 -6.49
CA THR A 186 -16.35 11.13 -5.58
C THR A 186 -17.63 10.44 -5.12
N ALA A 187 -18.31 9.71 -6.02
CA ALA A 187 -19.57 9.02 -5.75
C ALA A 187 -19.40 7.67 -5.03
N ARG A 188 -18.18 7.14 -4.97
CA ARG A 188 -17.90 5.81 -4.42
C ARG A 188 -18.27 5.71 -2.94
N PRO A 189 -19.04 4.68 -2.54
CA PRO A 189 -19.36 4.43 -1.15
C PRO A 189 -18.07 4.10 -0.36
N LYS A 190 -17.84 4.82 0.73
CA LYS A 190 -16.64 4.65 1.55
C LYS A 190 -16.90 3.74 2.73
N LEU A 191 -16.02 2.79 2.93
CA LEU A 191 -15.98 1.90 4.08
C LEU A 191 -14.55 1.91 4.64
N ASP A 192 -14.37 2.21 5.92
CA ASP A 192 -13.06 2.05 6.60
C ASP A 192 -12.92 0.57 6.96
N VAL A 193 -11.89 -0.07 6.43
CA VAL A 193 -11.63 -1.50 6.61
C VAL A 193 -10.28 -1.67 7.27
N ARG A 194 -10.25 -2.38 8.38
CA ARG A 194 -9.01 -2.71 9.10
C ARG A 194 -8.81 -4.19 9.15
N LEU A 195 -7.58 -4.62 8.86
CA LEU A 195 -7.17 -5.98 9.10
C LEU A 195 -6.79 -6.13 10.58
N ALA A 196 -7.37 -7.11 11.24
CA ALA A 196 -7.04 -7.52 12.60
C ALA A 196 -6.70 -9.01 12.62
N ARG A 197 -6.11 -9.48 13.71
CA ARG A 197 -5.93 -10.93 13.89
C ARG A 197 -7.29 -11.58 14.11
N ALA A 198 -7.60 -12.61 13.33
CA ALA A 198 -8.86 -13.33 13.46
C ALA A 198 -8.93 -14.03 14.83
N PRO A 199 -9.98 -13.81 15.64
CA PRO A 199 -10.25 -14.64 16.81
C PRO A 199 -10.69 -16.04 16.37
N ALA A 200 -10.66 -17.00 17.29
CA ALA A 200 -11.12 -18.37 17.02
C ALA A 200 -12.61 -18.40 16.66
N SER A 201 -13.42 -17.57 17.32
CA SER A 201 -14.86 -17.39 17.07
C SER A 201 -15.30 -16.02 17.53
N PHE A 202 -16.44 -15.56 17.01
CA PHE A 202 -17.17 -14.39 17.51
C PHE A 202 -18.44 -14.82 18.23
N PRO A 203 -18.96 -14.04 19.17
CA PRO A 203 -20.30 -14.26 19.71
C PRO A 203 -21.34 -14.01 18.60
N ASN A 204 -22.38 -14.86 18.53
CA ASN A 204 -23.50 -14.74 17.59
C ASN A 204 -23.06 -14.67 16.10
N GLU A 205 -22.11 -15.50 15.70
CA GLU A 205 -21.67 -15.60 14.30
C GLU A 205 -22.80 -16.03 13.37
N ARG A 206 -22.90 -15.38 12.22
CA ARG A 206 -23.72 -15.82 11.11
C ARG A 206 -22.84 -16.24 9.95
N GLN A 207 -23.10 -17.40 9.41
CA GLN A 207 -22.41 -17.91 8.22
C GLN A 207 -22.96 -17.25 6.96
N ILE A 208 -22.07 -16.82 6.08
CA ILE A 208 -22.38 -16.26 4.76
C ILE A 208 -21.50 -16.96 3.74
N GLU A 209 -22.07 -17.51 2.68
CA GLU A 209 -21.32 -18.01 1.53
C GLU A 209 -20.86 -16.85 0.65
N VAL A 210 -19.64 -16.93 0.15
CA VAL A 210 -19.08 -15.92 -0.75
C VAL A 210 -19.45 -16.25 -2.19
N ALA A 211 -20.12 -15.32 -2.85
CA ALA A 211 -20.41 -15.42 -4.28
C ALA A 211 -19.22 -14.89 -5.08
N PHE A 212 -18.52 -15.74 -5.84
CA PHE A 212 -17.37 -15.32 -6.64
C PHE A 212 -17.75 -14.88 -8.04
N MET A 213 -17.14 -13.76 -8.46
CA MET A 213 -17.17 -13.30 -9.86
C MET A 213 -16.20 -14.18 -10.67
N ARG A 214 -16.76 -14.98 -11.58
CA ARG A 214 -15.99 -15.92 -12.37
C ARG A 214 -15.58 -15.31 -13.71
N GLN A 215 -14.35 -15.60 -14.14
CA GLN A 215 -13.81 -15.23 -15.44
C GLN A 215 -13.01 -16.41 -16.00
N THR A 216 -13.29 -16.75 -17.23
CA THR A 216 -12.68 -17.91 -17.90
C THR A 216 -11.19 -17.77 -18.12
N ASP A 217 -10.70 -16.53 -18.31
CA ASP A 217 -9.32 -16.23 -18.69
C ASP A 217 -8.42 -15.97 -17.45
N PHE A 218 -8.94 -16.15 -16.24
CA PHE A 218 -8.15 -15.95 -15.03
C PHE A 218 -7.29 -17.18 -14.73
N PRO A 219 -6.03 -16.99 -14.32
CA PRO A 219 -5.12 -18.09 -14.01
C PRO A 219 -5.54 -18.87 -12.76
N VAL A 220 -6.34 -18.25 -11.90
CA VAL A 220 -6.89 -18.86 -10.69
C VAL A 220 -8.37 -18.52 -10.56
N GLU A 221 -9.19 -19.54 -10.28
CA GLU A 221 -10.59 -19.37 -9.92
C GLU A 221 -10.79 -19.59 -8.42
N ALA A 222 -11.56 -18.70 -7.78
CA ALA A 222 -12.07 -18.93 -6.44
C ALA A 222 -13.34 -19.78 -6.57
N THR A 223 -13.29 -21.02 -6.03
CA THR A 223 -14.35 -22.02 -6.22
C THR A 223 -15.34 -22.09 -5.05
N GLY A 224 -14.94 -21.62 -3.87
CA GLY A 224 -15.80 -21.60 -2.70
C GLY A 224 -15.22 -20.77 -1.57
N GLY A 225 -16.07 -20.29 -0.69
CA GLY A 225 -15.65 -19.55 0.50
C GLY A 225 -16.79 -19.36 1.49
N VAL A 226 -16.41 -19.35 2.76
CA VAL A 226 -17.33 -19.13 3.88
C VAL A 226 -16.78 -17.97 4.70
N VAL A 227 -17.69 -17.08 5.11
CA VAL A 227 -17.41 -15.97 6.01
C VAL A 227 -18.31 -16.06 7.22
N MET A 228 -17.75 -15.87 8.39
CA MET A 228 -18.46 -15.74 9.65
C MET A 228 -18.56 -14.25 9.99
N ALA A 229 -19.79 -13.72 10.05
CA ALA A 229 -20.05 -12.32 10.31
C ALA A 229 -20.65 -12.14 11.72
N SER A 230 -20.12 -11.17 12.48
CA SER A 230 -20.67 -10.75 13.77
C SER A 230 -20.59 -9.22 13.86
N GLY A 231 -21.76 -8.57 13.81
CA GLY A 231 -21.79 -7.12 13.75
C GLY A 231 -20.98 -6.56 12.58
N ASN A 232 -19.97 -5.76 12.88
CA ASN A 232 -19.06 -5.13 11.90
C ASN A 232 -17.78 -5.95 11.65
N GLU A 233 -17.70 -7.18 12.11
CA GLU A 233 -16.50 -8.00 11.98
C GLU A 233 -16.76 -9.21 11.09
N LEU A 234 -15.77 -9.53 10.24
CA LEU A 234 -15.78 -10.67 9.36
C LEU A 234 -14.55 -11.55 9.61
N ARG A 235 -14.78 -12.84 9.82
CA ARG A 235 -13.76 -13.87 9.86
C ARG A 235 -13.97 -14.84 8.69
N ILE A 236 -12.90 -15.27 8.06
CA ILE A 236 -12.98 -16.12 6.87
C ILE A 236 -12.34 -17.47 7.22
N PRO A 237 -13.13 -18.46 7.62
CA PRO A 237 -12.63 -19.77 8.03
C PRO A 237 -12.13 -20.61 6.87
N SER A 238 -12.59 -20.36 5.63
CA SER A 238 -12.17 -21.16 4.49
C SER A 238 -12.38 -20.43 3.18
N LEU A 239 -11.37 -20.52 2.30
CA LEU A 239 -11.41 -20.10 0.90
C LEU A 239 -10.80 -21.20 0.05
N SER A 240 -11.48 -21.60 -1.02
CA SER A 240 -11.06 -22.66 -1.94
C SER A 240 -10.78 -22.07 -3.33
N PHE A 241 -9.72 -22.56 -3.95
CA PHE A 241 -9.23 -22.08 -5.25
C PHE A 241 -8.86 -23.25 -6.15
N GLU A 242 -8.92 -23.00 -7.45
CA GLU A 242 -8.40 -23.85 -8.52
C GLU A 242 -7.37 -23.07 -9.34
N ASN A 243 -6.18 -23.64 -9.49
CA ASN A 243 -5.14 -23.11 -10.37
C ASN A 243 -5.37 -23.62 -11.79
N ARG A 244 -5.66 -22.74 -12.72
CA ARG A 244 -5.86 -23.02 -14.15
C ARG A 244 -4.63 -22.72 -15.01
N ASP A 245 -3.56 -22.22 -14.38
CA ASP A 245 -2.30 -21.88 -15.04
C ASP A 245 -1.33 -23.09 -15.03
N LYS A 246 -0.36 -23.06 -15.94
CA LYS A 246 0.73 -24.03 -16.00
C LYS A 246 1.83 -23.75 -14.97
N ARG A 247 1.82 -22.58 -14.34
CA ARG A 247 2.75 -22.18 -13.28
C ARG A 247 2.17 -22.55 -11.92
N GLU A 248 3.05 -22.84 -10.98
CA GLU A 248 2.66 -23.04 -9.59
C GLU A 248 2.33 -21.70 -8.93
N VAL A 249 1.19 -21.63 -8.25
CA VAL A 249 0.72 -20.43 -7.52
C VAL A 249 1.33 -20.41 -6.11
N ARG A 250 1.79 -19.25 -5.67
CA ARG A 250 2.34 -18.99 -4.34
C ARG A 250 1.35 -18.26 -3.43
N SER A 251 0.57 -17.34 -3.99
CA SER A 251 -0.45 -16.60 -3.24
C SER A 251 -1.52 -16.02 -4.16
N VAL A 252 -2.70 -15.84 -3.61
CA VAL A 252 -3.83 -15.16 -4.27
C VAL A 252 -4.25 -13.98 -3.40
N GLU A 253 -4.66 -12.88 -4.00
CA GLU A 253 -5.29 -11.77 -3.32
C GLU A 253 -6.73 -11.62 -3.81
N LEU A 254 -7.68 -11.59 -2.89
CA LEU A 254 -9.10 -11.46 -3.18
C LEU A 254 -9.57 -10.05 -2.91
N GLY A 255 -10.21 -9.42 -3.88
CA GLY A 255 -11.06 -8.26 -3.64
C GLY A 255 -12.42 -8.71 -3.10
N LEU A 256 -12.94 -7.99 -2.10
CA LEU A 256 -14.22 -8.29 -1.46
C LEU A 256 -15.19 -7.13 -1.62
N ILE A 257 -16.44 -7.44 -1.93
CA ILE A 257 -17.56 -6.52 -1.99
C ILE A 257 -18.62 -7.00 -1.01
N ILE A 258 -19.06 -6.11 -0.15
CA ILE A 258 -20.10 -6.37 0.85
C ILE A 258 -21.37 -5.66 0.42
N ARG A 259 -22.49 -6.34 0.59
CA ARG A 259 -23.83 -5.75 0.47
C ARG A 259 -24.51 -5.75 1.83
N ASP A 260 -25.02 -4.59 2.23
CA ASP A 260 -25.79 -4.45 3.47
C ASP A 260 -27.28 -4.77 3.29
N ALA A 261 -28.01 -4.83 4.41
CA ALA A 261 -29.45 -5.12 4.42
C ALA A 261 -30.30 -4.07 3.71
N GLU A 262 -29.76 -2.87 3.47
CA GLU A 262 -30.40 -1.81 2.69
C GLU A 262 -30.07 -1.89 1.19
N GLY A 263 -29.35 -2.95 0.78
CA GLY A 263 -28.98 -3.20 -0.61
C GLY A 263 -27.81 -2.36 -1.12
N ARG A 264 -27.12 -1.60 -0.25
CA ARG A 264 -25.95 -0.81 -0.64
C ARG A 264 -24.71 -1.68 -0.68
N GLU A 265 -23.86 -1.44 -1.68
CA GLU A 265 -22.64 -2.18 -1.86
C GLU A 265 -21.41 -1.34 -1.52
N PHE A 266 -20.38 -1.99 -0.96
CA PHE A 266 -19.13 -1.37 -0.53
C PHE A 266 -17.95 -2.26 -0.89
N SER A 267 -16.85 -1.68 -1.32
CA SER A 267 -15.57 -2.41 -1.34
C SER A 267 -15.06 -2.62 0.07
N ALA A 268 -14.79 -3.86 0.44
CA ALA A 268 -14.15 -4.23 1.70
C ALA A 268 -12.61 -4.38 1.55
N GLY A 269 -12.05 -3.82 0.49
CA GLY A 269 -10.62 -3.91 0.22
C GLY A 269 -10.21 -5.30 -0.28
N SER A 270 -8.95 -5.65 -0.03
CA SER A 270 -8.38 -6.92 -0.45
C SER A 270 -7.91 -7.77 0.72
N LEU A 271 -7.96 -9.08 0.55
CA LEU A 271 -7.51 -10.08 1.50
C LEU A 271 -6.41 -10.94 0.88
N PRO A 272 -5.19 -10.96 1.43
CA PRO A 272 -4.16 -11.88 0.99
C PRO A 272 -4.46 -13.31 1.46
N ALA A 273 -4.34 -14.26 0.54
CA ALA A 273 -4.52 -15.68 0.76
C ALA A 273 -3.22 -16.42 0.36
N PRO A 274 -2.25 -16.57 1.28
CA PRO A 274 -1.03 -17.32 1.01
C PRO A 274 -1.36 -18.81 0.92
N LEU A 275 -1.11 -19.41 -0.24
CA LEU A 275 -1.32 -20.83 -0.47
C LEU A 275 -0.41 -21.30 -1.61
N SER A 276 -0.02 -22.59 -1.59
CA SER A 276 0.73 -23.19 -2.68
C SER A 276 -0.20 -24.13 -3.47
N MET A 277 -0.30 -23.91 -4.78
CA MET A 277 -1.08 -24.76 -5.68
C MET A 277 -0.26 -25.13 -6.90
N LYS A 278 -0.11 -26.44 -7.12
CA LYS A 278 0.50 -26.97 -8.34
C LYS A 278 -0.32 -26.58 -9.58
N PRO A 279 0.25 -26.63 -10.77
CA PRO A 279 -0.49 -26.48 -12.02
C PRO A 279 -1.72 -27.40 -12.06
N ASN A 280 -2.87 -26.84 -12.46
CA ASN A 280 -4.18 -27.54 -12.53
C ASN A 280 -4.61 -28.17 -11.18
N GLY A 281 -4.04 -27.72 -10.06
CA GLY A 281 -4.35 -28.20 -8.72
C GLY A 281 -5.36 -27.30 -8.01
N THR A 282 -5.91 -27.82 -6.92
CA THR A 282 -6.79 -27.09 -6.02
C THR A 282 -6.08 -26.78 -4.70
N GLY A 283 -6.54 -25.76 -4.00
CA GLY A 283 -6.03 -25.39 -2.69
C GLY A 283 -7.08 -24.74 -1.83
N THR A 284 -6.97 -24.95 -0.52
CA THR A 284 -7.83 -24.32 0.47
C THR A 284 -6.96 -23.60 1.48
N VAL A 285 -7.35 -22.39 1.86
CA VAL A 285 -6.64 -21.57 2.84
C VAL A 285 -7.61 -21.08 3.91
N GLN A 286 -7.08 -20.96 5.14
CA GLN A 286 -7.75 -20.33 6.26
C GLN A 286 -7.01 -19.03 6.59
N PRO A 287 -7.48 -17.86 6.12
CA PRO A 287 -6.85 -16.60 6.45
C PRO A 287 -6.83 -16.36 7.96
N THR A 288 -5.68 -15.95 8.49
CA THR A 288 -5.52 -15.63 9.92
C THR A 288 -5.97 -14.21 10.26
N ALA A 289 -6.39 -13.45 9.27
CA ALA A 289 -6.88 -12.09 9.43
C ALA A 289 -8.41 -12.06 9.48
N SER A 290 -8.95 -11.15 10.28
CA SER A 290 -10.35 -10.69 10.24
C SER A 290 -10.42 -9.29 9.66
N LEU A 291 -11.58 -8.94 9.12
CA LEU A 291 -11.89 -7.60 8.64
C LEU A 291 -12.78 -6.89 9.66
N GLN A 292 -12.34 -5.76 10.13
CA GLN A 292 -13.14 -4.83 10.93
C GLN A 292 -13.64 -3.71 10.03
N LEU A 293 -14.96 -3.59 9.92
CA LEU A 293 -15.63 -2.70 8.99
C LEU A 293 -16.21 -1.50 9.75
N ASN A 294 -15.88 -0.29 9.33
CA ASN A 294 -16.41 0.91 9.94
C ASN A 294 -17.01 1.82 8.87
N ARG A 295 -18.27 2.12 9.00
CA ARG A 295 -19.04 2.93 8.05
C ARG A 295 -18.99 4.43 8.33
N GLY A 296 -18.11 4.89 9.19
CA GLY A 296 -18.16 6.26 9.70
C GLY A 296 -19.28 6.47 10.74
N GLN A 297 -19.08 7.42 11.65
CA GLN A 297 -20.03 7.73 12.75
C GLN A 297 -20.44 6.52 13.63
N GLY A 298 -19.70 5.39 13.56
CA GLY A 298 -19.99 4.21 14.38
C GLY A 298 -21.30 3.48 14.04
N LEU A 299 -21.89 3.73 12.89
CA LEU A 299 -23.14 3.08 12.47
C LEU A 299 -22.92 1.58 12.24
N PRO A 300 -23.79 0.70 12.78
CA PRO A 300 -23.69 -0.73 12.57
C PRO A 300 -23.91 -1.08 11.09
N LEU A 301 -23.13 -2.03 10.58
CA LEU A 301 -23.26 -2.57 9.23
C LEU A 301 -23.93 -3.95 9.31
N ARG A 302 -25.18 -4.07 8.87
CA ARG A 302 -25.87 -5.37 8.77
C ARG A 302 -25.54 -5.98 7.42
N ILE A 303 -24.56 -6.89 7.40
CA ILE A 303 -24.06 -7.52 6.17
C ILE A 303 -25.07 -8.57 5.70
N GLU A 304 -25.57 -8.45 4.48
CA GLU A 304 -26.52 -9.40 3.88
C GLU A 304 -25.79 -10.46 3.03
N SER A 305 -24.89 -10.01 2.15
CA SER A 305 -24.16 -10.89 1.26
C SER A 305 -22.74 -10.38 1.02
N ILE A 306 -21.88 -11.29 0.56
CA ILE A 306 -20.49 -11.01 0.23
C ILE A 306 -20.19 -11.57 -1.15
N SER A 307 -19.55 -10.75 -1.99
CA SER A 307 -19.01 -11.18 -3.28
C SER A 307 -17.49 -11.05 -3.27
N GLY A 308 -16.81 -11.95 -3.96
CA GLY A 308 -15.36 -11.95 -4.09
C GLY A 308 -14.90 -12.05 -5.55
N PHE A 309 -13.72 -11.55 -5.83
CA PHE A 309 -13.05 -11.72 -7.12
C PHE A 309 -11.54 -11.80 -6.92
N VAL A 310 -10.84 -12.50 -7.82
CA VAL A 310 -9.38 -12.58 -7.81
C VAL A 310 -8.80 -11.25 -8.28
N GLN A 311 -8.09 -10.57 -7.39
CA GLN A 311 -7.47 -9.27 -7.66
C GLN A 311 -6.01 -9.39 -8.08
N GLN A 312 -5.31 -10.42 -7.60
CA GLN A 312 -3.89 -10.63 -7.89
C GLN A 312 -3.53 -12.10 -7.68
N VAL A 313 -2.61 -12.60 -8.51
CA VAL A 313 -1.99 -13.93 -8.34
C VAL A 313 -0.48 -13.79 -8.38
N GLU A 314 0.21 -14.34 -7.39
CA GLU A 314 1.67 -14.48 -7.39
C GLU A 314 2.05 -15.93 -7.65
N PHE A 315 2.96 -16.16 -8.59
CA PHE A 315 3.50 -17.47 -8.92
C PHE A 315 4.83 -17.72 -8.19
N THR A 316 5.21 -18.98 -8.06
CA THR A 316 6.46 -19.38 -7.36
C THR A 316 7.72 -18.88 -8.04
N ASN A 317 7.68 -18.67 -9.36
CA ASN A 317 8.78 -18.05 -10.13
C ASN A 317 8.90 -16.52 -9.90
N GLY A 318 7.97 -15.94 -9.13
CA GLY A 318 7.94 -14.52 -8.80
C GLY A 318 7.18 -13.65 -9.80
N ASP A 319 6.58 -14.23 -10.85
CA ASP A 319 5.66 -13.51 -11.70
C ASP A 319 4.40 -13.12 -10.91
N VAL A 320 3.80 -12.01 -11.33
CA VAL A 320 2.53 -11.53 -10.78
C VAL A 320 1.54 -11.34 -11.92
N TRP A 321 0.31 -11.71 -11.70
CA TRP A 321 -0.81 -11.46 -12.59
C TRP A 321 -1.80 -10.50 -11.93
N VAL A 322 -2.37 -9.60 -12.72
CA VAL A 322 -3.44 -8.67 -12.35
C VAL A 322 -4.58 -8.73 -13.38
N PRO A 323 -5.83 -8.45 -13.00
CA PRO A 323 -6.96 -8.51 -13.92
C PRO A 323 -6.81 -7.57 -15.12
N PRO A 324 -7.29 -7.98 -16.30
CA PRO A 324 -7.28 -7.14 -17.50
C PRO A 324 -8.25 -5.96 -17.39
N THR A 325 -8.06 -4.96 -18.26
CA THR A 325 -8.90 -3.75 -18.31
C THR A 325 -10.38 -4.08 -18.45
N SER A 326 -10.74 -5.07 -19.29
CA SER A 326 -12.12 -5.47 -19.51
C SER A 326 -12.85 -5.86 -18.23
N PHE A 327 -12.18 -6.59 -17.35
CA PHE A 327 -12.74 -6.96 -16.04
C PHE A 327 -12.82 -5.76 -15.08
N ARG A 328 -11.76 -4.96 -15.02
CA ARG A 328 -11.73 -3.77 -14.17
C ARG A 328 -12.81 -2.74 -14.53
N HIS A 329 -13.19 -2.69 -15.82
CA HIS A 329 -14.22 -1.79 -16.34
C HIS A 329 -15.63 -2.38 -16.32
N GLU A 330 -15.87 -3.50 -15.66
CA GLU A 330 -17.22 -3.93 -15.34
C GLU A 330 -17.94 -2.85 -14.50
N ALA A 331 -19.16 -2.51 -14.87
CA ALA A 331 -19.89 -1.38 -14.29
C ALA A 331 -20.03 -1.45 -12.75
N ARG A 332 -20.11 -2.67 -12.20
CA ARG A 332 -20.16 -2.89 -10.75
C ARG A 332 -18.83 -2.57 -10.09
N LEU A 333 -17.71 -3.04 -10.67
CA LEU A 333 -16.36 -2.83 -10.12
C LEU A 333 -15.96 -1.35 -10.22
N LEU A 334 -16.25 -0.68 -11.32
CA LEU A 334 -15.98 0.76 -11.48
C LEU A 334 -16.63 1.60 -10.38
N LYS A 335 -17.85 1.25 -9.98
CA LYS A 335 -18.58 1.98 -8.94
C LYS A 335 -18.05 1.73 -7.52
N LEU A 336 -17.49 0.55 -7.27
CA LEU A 336 -17.21 0.09 -5.91
C LEU A 336 -15.72 0.04 -5.60
N VAL A 337 -14.91 -0.44 -6.53
CA VAL A 337 -13.48 -0.70 -6.29
C VAL A 337 -12.67 0.55 -6.67
N PRO A 338 -11.81 1.04 -5.78
CA PRO A 338 -10.94 2.18 -6.08
C PRO A 338 -10.10 1.94 -7.34
N GLY A 339 -9.86 2.98 -8.09
CA GLY A 339 -8.91 2.94 -9.19
C GLY A 339 -7.51 2.52 -8.71
N SER A 340 -6.66 2.06 -9.61
CA SER A 340 -5.28 1.76 -9.28
C SER A 340 -4.55 2.99 -8.76
N VAL A 341 -3.39 2.79 -8.13
CA VAL A 341 -2.55 3.91 -7.67
C VAL A 341 -2.17 4.84 -8.83
N GLU A 342 -1.95 4.28 -10.02
CA GLU A 342 -1.64 5.06 -11.22
C GLU A 342 -2.85 5.84 -11.75
N GLU A 343 -4.03 5.23 -11.79
CA GLU A 343 -5.26 5.92 -12.18
C GLU A 343 -5.55 7.11 -11.27
N GLN A 344 -5.39 6.91 -9.94
CA GLN A 344 -5.52 7.98 -8.95
C GLN A 344 -4.46 9.08 -9.16
N ARG A 345 -3.21 8.71 -9.44
CA ARG A 345 -2.12 9.66 -9.72
C ARG A 345 -2.41 10.49 -10.97
N LEU A 346 -2.83 9.85 -12.06
CA LEU A 346 -3.13 10.54 -13.32
C LEU A 346 -4.37 11.44 -13.21
N SER A 347 -5.40 11.00 -12.50
CA SER A 347 -6.59 11.82 -12.24
C SER A 347 -6.27 13.03 -11.34
N ASP A 348 -5.39 12.87 -10.36
CA ASP A 348 -4.89 13.99 -9.55
C ASP A 348 -4.05 14.99 -10.37
N ILE A 349 -3.21 14.52 -11.30
CA ILE A 349 -2.48 15.37 -12.24
C ILE A 349 -3.46 16.17 -13.09
N TYR A 350 -4.42 15.49 -13.70
CA TYR A 350 -5.46 16.16 -14.49
C TYR A 350 -6.20 17.23 -13.70
N ARG A 351 -6.67 16.88 -12.49
CA ARG A 351 -7.43 17.78 -11.61
C ARG A 351 -6.64 19.01 -11.19
N ARG A 352 -5.34 18.87 -10.88
CA ARG A 352 -4.51 19.95 -10.33
C ARG A 352 -3.75 20.73 -11.37
N ARG A 353 -3.39 20.11 -12.50
CA ARG A 353 -2.45 20.66 -13.49
C ARG A 353 -3.02 20.74 -14.91
N GLY A 354 -4.19 20.11 -15.13
CA GLY A 354 -4.88 20.16 -16.41
C GLY A 354 -4.39 19.15 -17.45
N MET A 355 -4.99 19.24 -18.64
CA MET A 355 -4.82 18.27 -19.73
C MET A 355 -3.39 18.27 -20.30
N ALA A 356 -2.78 19.43 -20.50
CA ALA A 356 -1.45 19.52 -21.09
C ALA A 356 -0.41 18.70 -20.30
N VAL A 357 -0.41 18.82 -18.96
CA VAL A 357 0.51 18.07 -18.11
C VAL A 357 0.18 16.58 -18.08
N LEU A 358 -1.12 16.20 -18.14
CA LEU A 358 -1.51 14.81 -18.29
C LEU A 358 -0.98 14.18 -19.57
N LEU A 359 -1.07 14.89 -20.71
CA LEU A 359 -0.55 14.43 -22.00
C LEU A 359 0.97 14.26 -21.98
N GLU A 360 1.70 15.22 -21.38
CA GLU A 360 3.14 15.08 -21.16
C GLU A 360 3.47 13.82 -20.36
N GLU A 361 2.71 13.57 -19.28
CA GLU A 361 2.92 12.43 -18.41
C GLU A 361 2.64 11.10 -19.11
N LEU A 362 1.59 11.03 -19.91
CA LEU A 362 1.29 9.85 -20.72
C LEU A 362 2.35 9.59 -21.81
N ASN A 363 2.99 10.63 -22.33
CA ASN A 363 4.01 10.52 -23.39
C ASN A 363 5.40 10.15 -22.88
N LYS A 364 5.71 10.35 -21.59
CA LYS A 364 7.00 10.00 -20.98
C LYS A 364 7.29 8.50 -20.93
N GLN A 365 6.34 7.65 -21.27
CA GLN A 365 6.42 6.21 -20.99
C GLN A 365 6.22 5.35 -22.23
#